data_91df1a5c5100dd3a9ba08d6f5c8946ff
#
_entry.id   91df1a5c5100dd3a9ba08d6f5c8946ff
#
_cell.length_a   1.000
_cell.length_b   1.000
_cell.length_c   1.000
_cell.angle_alpha   90.00
_cell.angle_beta   90.00
_cell.angle_gamma   90.00
#
_symmetry.space_group_name_H-M   'P 1'
#
loop_
_entity.id
_entity.type
_entity.pdbx_description
1 polymer ?
#
loop_
_entity_poly.entity_id
_entity_poly.type
_entity_poly.pdbx_seq_one_letter_code
_entity_poly.pdbx_strand_id
1 'polypeptide(L)'
;MMRIKTIFILFGLLLGFLSVNAQDTLTVMQYNLLYYGNYNSGFADCYETNNNTQRKDECIRTLVDYVKPDIFTVCEFGATQQLQNAFLRHNLNINGVDYWQSDNIINYAGEDIINHIFFDSRKLGLSKHIALRTQPRDTDFYELYLKTPSLAAGDTVKLICIVAHLKAGQGYEASRRAQIQTAMDYLNQHYPHDNALIMGDFNMYGASESGYRLLTQTYSNPGILFIDPLGSAGVGEWNCNGQFAAYHTQSTRSYSDECFSGGGLDDRFDFILMADEIKFSYNHMRYVNNSYHAVGNDGRHYNQSVNQGSNTAVPAEVAEALFDGSDHLPVTMKIAVDVHLGVEDHEVQSLYATVAPNPARDRASVTFFNPAQGQVQFELYSLQGQLLQREAAAFGEGTQQYELSLQDLTKGFYLLRIRHQNGWGQTVKLVVQ
;
A
#
# COMPACT_ATOMS: atom_id res chain seq x y z
N MET A 1 49.97 -27.66 -58.68
CA MET A 1 48.56 -27.26 -58.71
C MET A 1 47.92 -27.76 -57.44
N MET A 2 47.91 -26.89 -56.40
CA MET A 2 47.48 -27.28 -55.05
C MET A 2 46.07 -26.69 -54.84
N ARG A 3 45.04 -27.53 -54.62
CA ARG A 3 43.66 -27.10 -54.35
C ARG A 3 43.50 -26.81 -52.85
N ILE A 4 43.28 -25.57 -52.53
CA ILE A 4 42.89 -25.09 -51.20
C ILE A 4 41.42 -25.40 -51.02
N LYS A 5 41.08 -26.24 -49.99
CA LYS A 5 39.71 -26.47 -49.54
C LYS A 5 39.38 -25.43 -48.47
N THR A 6 38.48 -24.52 -48.83
CA THR A 6 37.91 -23.55 -47.88
C THR A 6 36.88 -24.28 -46.98
N ILE A 7 37.15 -24.30 -45.69
CA ILE A 7 36.19 -24.80 -44.68
C ILE A 7 35.39 -23.58 -44.18
N PHE A 8 34.09 -23.56 -44.45
CA PHE A 8 33.15 -22.63 -43.84
C PHE A 8 32.76 -23.15 -42.46
N ILE A 9 33.19 -22.45 -41.39
CA ILE A 9 32.72 -22.68 -40.03
C ILE A 9 31.45 -21.84 -39.86
N LEU A 10 30.30 -22.49 -39.76
CA LEU A 10 29.02 -21.90 -39.44
C LEU A 10 28.96 -21.66 -37.93
N PHE A 11 29.15 -20.40 -37.49
CA PHE A 11 28.93 -20.01 -36.09
C PHE A 11 27.43 -19.85 -35.88
N GLY A 12 26.78 -20.87 -35.33
CA GLY A 12 25.40 -20.80 -34.88
C GLY A 12 25.31 -19.92 -33.63
N LEU A 13 24.82 -18.69 -33.78
CA LEU A 13 24.42 -17.87 -32.64
C LEU A 13 23.20 -18.52 -31.99
N LEU A 14 23.38 -19.22 -30.88
CA LEU A 14 22.31 -19.60 -29.97
C LEU A 14 21.85 -18.33 -29.23
N LEU A 15 20.87 -17.62 -29.78
CA LEU A 15 20.10 -16.61 -29.04
C LEU A 15 19.24 -17.36 -28.01
N GLY A 16 19.78 -17.52 -26.82
CA GLY A 16 18.99 -17.90 -25.67
C GLY A 16 17.97 -16.78 -25.45
N PHE A 17 16.70 -17.05 -25.74
CA PHE A 17 15.61 -16.22 -25.26
C PHE A 17 15.59 -16.33 -23.74
N LEU A 18 16.22 -15.38 -23.07
CA LEU A 18 15.89 -15.09 -21.68
C LEU A 18 14.46 -14.58 -21.71
N SER A 19 13.51 -15.42 -21.37
CA SER A 19 12.16 -14.97 -21.01
C SER A 19 12.35 -14.05 -19.81
N VAL A 20 12.39 -12.75 -20.05
CA VAL A 20 12.20 -11.77 -19.00
C VAL A 20 10.72 -11.94 -18.61
N ASN A 21 10.48 -12.64 -17.52
CA ASN A 21 9.15 -12.69 -16.93
C ASN A 21 8.74 -11.26 -16.66
N ALA A 22 7.79 -10.76 -17.44
CA ALA A 22 7.20 -9.45 -17.21
C ALA A 22 6.45 -9.54 -15.88
N GLN A 23 7.03 -8.98 -14.84
CA GLN A 23 6.37 -8.83 -13.56
C GLN A 23 5.30 -7.76 -13.74
N ASP A 24 4.02 -8.13 -13.58
CA ASP A 24 2.94 -7.15 -13.61
C ASP A 24 3.07 -6.23 -12.41
N THR A 25 2.86 -4.95 -12.65
CA THR A 25 2.94 -3.93 -11.62
C THR A 25 1.59 -3.22 -11.53
N LEU A 26 1.07 -3.09 -10.31
CA LEU A 26 -0.10 -2.28 -10.00
C LEU A 26 0.37 -0.93 -9.46
N THR A 27 -0.11 0.15 -10.05
CA THR A 27 0.03 1.50 -9.51
C THR A 27 -1.21 1.84 -8.71
N VAL A 28 -1.03 2.12 -7.42
CA VAL A 28 -2.10 2.52 -6.48
C VAL A 28 -2.01 4.02 -6.28
N MET A 29 -3.14 4.72 -6.34
CA MET A 29 -3.27 6.14 -6.03
C MET A 29 -4.40 6.33 -5.03
N GLN A 30 -4.14 7.09 -3.98
CA GLN A 30 -5.12 7.57 -3.00
C GLN A 30 -5.19 9.09 -3.07
N TYR A 31 -6.41 9.67 -3.09
CA TYR A 31 -6.61 11.11 -3.18
C TYR A 31 -7.83 11.58 -2.40
N ASN A 32 -7.65 12.56 -1.52
CA ASN A 32 -8.78 13.32 -0.96
C ASN A 32 -9.22 14.36 -1.98
N LEU A 33 -10.50 14.31 -2.40
CA LEU A 33 -11.06 15.12 -3.49
C LEU A 33 -11.73 16.42 -3.03
N LEU A 34 -11.60 16.77 -1.77
CA LEU A 34 -12.18 17.98 -1.18
C LEU A 34 -13.65 18.18 -1.60
N TYR A 35 -14.59 17.49 -0.94
CA TYR A 35 -16.04 17.59 -1.17
C TYR A 35 -16.47 17.47 -2.63
N TYR A 36 -15.86 16.55 -3.40
CA TYR A 36 -16.19 16.38 -4.82
C TYR A 36 -17.67 16.07 -5.04
N GLY A 37 -18.35 16.95 -5.81
CA GLY A 37 -19.77 16.81 -6.16
C GLY A 37 -20.73 16.96 -4.99
N ASN A 38 -20.25 17.40 -3.82
CA ASN A 38 -21.06 17.69 -2.65
C ASN A 38 -20.94 19.17 -2.27
N TYR A 39 -21.97 19.92 -2.53
CA TYR A 39 -22.07 21.34 -2.19
C TYR A 39 -23.06 21.50 -1.04
N ASN A 40 -22.79 22.47 -0.15
CA ASN A 40 -23.69 22.82 0.96
C ASN A 40 -23.83 21.73 2.03
N SER A 41 -22.76 20.95 2.31
CA SER A 41 -22.78 19.94 3.37
C SER A 41 -22.97 20.52 4.79
N GLY A 42 -22.89 21.85 4.93
CA GLY A 42 -22.98 22.54 6.22
C GLY A 42 -21.72 22.47 7.09
N PHE A 43 -20.67 21.78 6.62
CA PHE A 43 -19.42 21.61 7.36
C PHE A 43 -18.24 22.39 6.76
N ALA A 44 -18.35 22.81 5.51
CA ALA A 44 -17.37 23.64 4.84
C ALA A 44 -18.08 24.65 3.95
N ASP A 45 -17.50 25.82 3.78
CA ASP A 45 -18.01 26.86 2.86
C ASP A 45 -17.67 26.49 1.40
N CYS A 46 -17.95 25.24 1.00
CA CYS A 46 -17.74 24.72 -0.35
C CYS A 46 -19.02 24.85 -1.18
N TYR A 47 -18.92 25.62 -2.24
CA TYR A 47 -20.01 25.89 -3.18
C TYR A 47 -19.56 25.58 -4.61
N GLU A 48 -20.49 25.48 -5.55
CA GLU A 48 -20.15 25.29 -6.97
C GLU A 48 -19.25 26.41 -7.53
N THR A 49 -19.31 27.61 -6.93
CA THR A 49 -18.54 28.78 -7.35
C THR A 49 -17.07 28.73 -6.94
N ASN A 50 -16.72 28.06 -5.82
CA ASN A 50 -15.36 27.97 -5.28
C ASN A 50 -14.81 26.54 -5.27
N ASN A 51 -15.64 25.51 -5.49
CA ASN A 51 -15.27 24.10 -5.55
C ASN A 51 -15.94 23.41 -6.75
N ASN A 52 -15.80 24.00 -7.93
CA ASN A 52 -16.52 23.60 -9.13
C ASN A 52 -16.17 22.20 -9.62
N THR A 53 -17.18 21.31 -9.71
CA THR A 53 -16.98 19.91 -10.12
C THR A 53 -16.38 19.77 -11.52
N GLN A 54 -16.76 20.64 -12.48
CA GLN A 54 -16.21 20.58 -13.85
C GLN A 54 -14.70 20.90 -13.85
N ARG A 55 -14.29 21.90 -13.05
CA ARG A 55 -12.86 22.24 -12.90
C ARG A 55 -12.09 21.08 -12.23
N LYS A 56 -12.67 20.47 -11.21
CA LYS A 56 -12.11 19.26 -10.59
C LYS A 56 -11.99 18.09 -11.56
N ASP A 57 -12.97 17.89 -12.44
CA ASP A 57 -12.91 16.88 -13.48
C ASP A 57 -11.70 17.09 -14.41
N GLU A 58 -11.41 18.34 -14.80
CA GLU A 58 -10.21 18.65 -15.59
C GLU A 58 -8.92 18.32 -14.85
N CYS A 59 -8.84 18.69 -13.56
CA CYS A 59 -7.70 18.40 -12.70
C CYS A 59 -7.51 16.89 -12.52
N ILE A 60 -8.59 16.16 -12.21
CA ILE A 60 -8.56 14.71 -12.01
C ILE A 60 -8.07 13.99 -13.29
N ARG A 61 -8.58 14.38 -14.46
CA ARG A 61 -8.11 13.82 -15.75
C ARG A 61 -6.62 14.05 -15.95
N THR A 62 -6.12 15.26 -15.69
CA THR A 62 -4.69 15.57 -15.76
C THR A 62 -3.87 14.68 -14.83
N LEU A 63 -4.33 14.48 -13.59
CA LEU A 63 -3.66 13.65 -12.60
C LEU A 63 -3.72 12.16 -12.95
N VAL A 64 -4.86 11.65 -13.41
CA VAL A 64 -5.01 10.25 -13.83
C VAL A 64 -4.14 9.96 -15.05
N ASP A 65 -4.08 10.87 -16.02
CA ASP A 65 -3.23 10.74 -17.20
C ASP A 65 -1.73 10.79 -16.85
N TYR A 66 -1.36 11.56 -15.83
CA TYR A 66 0.02 11.65 -15.35
C TYR A 66 0.44 10.41 -14.56
N VAL A 67 -0.36 9.99 -13.57
CA VAL A 67 -0.05 8.88 -12.66
C VAL A 67 -0.29 7.52 -13.30
N LYS A 68 -1.35 7.38 -14.11
CA LYS A 68 -1.85 6.12 -14.73
C LYS A 68 -2.05 5.03 -13.69
N PRO A 69 -2.91 5.25 -12.69
CA PRO A 69 -3.15 4.27 -11.65
C PRO A 69 -3.92 3.06 -12.21
N ASP A 70 -3.74 1.90 -11.59
CA ASP A 70 -4.56 0.69 -11.79
C ASP A 70 -5.64 0.58 -10.69
N ILE A 71 -5.36 1.16 -9.52
CA ILE A 71 -6.28 1.30 -8.39
C ILE A 71 -6.28 2.77 -7.99
N PHE A 72 -7.45 3.36 -7.98
CA PHE A 72 -7.66 4.74 -7.58
C PHE A 72 -8.69 4.80 -6.45
N THR A 73 -8.26 5.11 -5.24
CA THR A 73 -9.11 5.31 -4.08
C THR A 73 -9.26 6.79 -3.75
N VAL A 74 -10.42 7.16 -3.28
CA VAL A 74 -10.75 8.55 -2.98
C VAL A 74 -11.39 8.71 -1.61
N CYS A 75 -11.16 9.86 -1.00
CA CYS A 75 -11.90 10.38 0.15
C CYS A 75 -12.64 11.65 -0.25
N GLU A 76 -13.61 12.07 0.55
CA GLU A 76 -14.44 13.26 0.32
C GLU A 76 -15.17 13.26 -1.04
N PHE A 77 -15.64 12.10 -1.39
CA PHE A 77 -16.47 11.88 -2.57
C PHE A 77 -17.95 11.96 -2.18
N GLY A 78 -18.77 12.69 -2.94
CA GLY A 78 -20.20 12.84 -2.64
C GLY A 78 -20.97 11.52 -2.72
N ALA A 79 -21.82 11.25 -1.73
CA ALA A 79 -22.39 9.94 -1.42
C ALA A 79 -23.59 9.55 -2.31
N THR A 80 -23.51 9.74 -3.63
CA THR A 80 -24.58 9.34 -4.55
C THR A 80 -24.12 8.46 -5.72
N GLN A 81 -24.91 7.43 -6.03
CA GLN A 81 -24.65 6.54 -7.17
C GLN A 81 -24.64 7.30 -8.51
N GLN A 82 -25.43 8.36 -8.62
CA GLN A 82 -25.45 9.20 -9.82
C GLN A 82 -24.12 9.92 -10.03
N LEU A 83 -23.53 10.44 -8.97
CA LEU A 83 -22.24 11.13 -9.00
C LEU A 83 -21.12 10.15 -9.38
N GLN A 84 -21.10 8.96 -8.77
CA GLN A 84 -20.15 7.91 -9.11
C GLN A 84 -20.20 7.53 -10.60
N ASN A 85 -21.41 7.33 -11.13
CA ASN A 85 -21.60 7.02 -12.55
C ASN A 85 -21.16 8.18 -13.46
N ALA A 86 -21.36 9.43 -13.01
CA ALA A 86 -20.86 10.61 -13.71
C ALA A 86 -19.33 10.70 -13.67
N PHE A 87 -18.72 10.44 -12.52
CA PHE A 87 -17.28 10.42 -12.35
C PHE A 87 -16.59 9.42 -13.29
N LEU A 88 -17.10 8.19 -13.36
CA LEU A 88 -16.60 7.18 -14.29
C LEU A 88 -16.65 7.67 -15.75
N ARG A 89 -17.78 8.24 -16.15
CA ARG A 89 -17.97 8.71 -17.55
C ARG A 89 -17.18 9.95 -17.91
N HIS A 90 -16.97 10.87 -16.96
CA HIS A 90 -16.36 12.17 -17.22
C HIS A 90 -14.86 12.19 -16.96
N ASN A 91 -14.35 11.30 -16.11
CA ASN A 91 -12.96 11.34 -15.66
C ASN A 91 -12.15 10.10 -16.04
N LEU A 92 -12.75 8.92 -16.05
CA LEU A 92 -12.01 7.67 -16.18
C LEU A 92 -12.29 6.94 -17.50
N ASN A 93 -13.57 6.75 -17.86
CA ASN A 93 -13.97 6.09 -19.11
C ASN A 93 -14.23 7.12 -20.21
N ILE A 94 -13.15 7.77 -20.67
CA ILE A 94 -13.15 8.82 -21.69
C ILE A 94 -12.16 8.49 -22.81
N ASN A 95 -12.28 9.15 -23.95
CA ASN A 95 -11.31 9.05 -25.04
C ASN A 95 -11.03 7.61 -25.51
N GLY A 96 -12.07 6.74 -25.48
CA GLY A 96 -11.95 5.33 -25.88
C GLY A 96 -11.51 4.39 -24.76
N VAL A 97 -11.34 4.89 -23.55
CA VAL A 97 -11.16 4.09 -22.33
C VAL A 97 -12.53 3.65 -21.82
N ASP A 98 -12.72 2.36 -21.51
CA ASP A 98 -13.99 1.76 -21.06
C ASP A 98 -13.81 0.69 -19.96
N TYR A 99 -12.60 0.59 -19.40
CA TYR A 99 -12.23 -0.50 -18.51
C TYR A 99 -12.26 -0.14 -17.02
N TRP A 100 -12.47 1.11 -16.66
CA TRP A 100 -12.60 1.48 -15.27
C TRP A 100 -13.93 1.01 -14.68
N GLN A 101 -13.86 0.36 -13.56
CA GLN A 101 -15.01 -0.12 -12.79
C GLN A 101 -14.93 0.35 -11.33
N SER A 102 -16.06 0.24 -10.66
CA SER A 102 -16.26 0.55 -9.25
C SER A 102 -17.40 -0.30 -8.72
N ASP A 103 -17.66 -0.28 -7.42
CA ASP A 103 -18.82 -0.93 -6.82
C ASP A 103 -19.93 0.08 -6.52
N ASN A 104 -21.08 -0.42 -6.06
CA ASN A 104 -22.15 0.41 -5.57
C ASN A 104 -21.74 1.15 -4.30
N ILE A 105 -22.27 2.35 -4.12
CA ILE A 105 -22.06 3.12 -2.90
C ILE A 105 -22.73 2.43 -1.71
N ILE A 106 -21.97 2.26 -0.63
CA ILE A 106 -22.45 1.89 0.70
C ILE A 106 -22.15 3.08 1.63
N ASN A 107 -23.10 3.47 2.46
CA ASN A 107 -22.94 4.60 3.38
C ASN A 107 -23.81 4.36 4.62
N TYR A 108 -23.33 3.54 5.54
CA TYR A 108 -24.06 3.24 6.79
C TYR A 108 -23.93 4.38 7.83
N ALA A 109 -22.86 5.16 7.76
CA ALA A 109 -22.71 6.34 8.61
C ALA A 109 -23.73 7.43 8.28
N GLY A 110 -24.16 7.50 7.00
CA GLY A 110 -25.12 8.49 6.53
C GLY A 110 -24.53 9.89 6.34
N GLU A 111 -23.21 9.95 6.11
CA GLU A 111 -22.50 11.21 5.84
C GLU A 111 -22.65 11.63 4.37
N ASP A 112 -22.49 12.91 4.10
CA ASP A 112 -22.62 13.49 2.76
C ASP A 112 -21.41 13.16 1.87
N ILE A 113 -20.28 12.79 2.46
CA ILE A 113 -19.04 12.40 1.79
C ILE A 113 -18.58 11.03 2.26
N ILE A 114 -18.07 10.24 1.32
CA ILE A 114 -17.66 8.85 1.52
C ILE A 114 -16.24 8.60 1.01
N ASN A 115 -15.73 7.41 1.33
CA ASN A 115 -14.59 6.81 0.65
C ASN A 115 -15.08 5.99 -0.54
N HIS A 116 -14.25 5.86 -1.56
CA HIS A 116 -14.62 5.04 -2.71
C HIS A 116 -13.40 4.49 -3.44
N ILE A 117 -13.62 3.49 -4.33
CA ILE A 117 -12.58 2.86 -5.14
C ILE A 117 -12.99 2.79 -6.61
N PHE A 118 -12.01 3.03 -7.48
CA PHE A 118 -12.07 2.76 -8.91
C PHE A 118 -10.87 1.89 -9.29
N PHE A 119 -11.05 0.94 -10.22
CA PHE A 119 -9.98 0.01 -10.59
C PHE A 119 -10.03 -0.37 -12.07
N ASP A 120 -8.87 -0.71 -12.64
CA ASP A 120 -8.73 -1.20 -14.00
C ASP A 120 -9.23 -2.64 -14.09
N SER A 121 -10.41 -2.82 -14.70
CA SER A 121 -11.06 -4.13 -14.81
C SER A 121 -10.38 -5.10 -15.78
N ARG A 122 -9.39 -4.67 -16.52
CA ARG A 122 -8.57 -5.56 -17.36
C ARG A 122 -7.61 -6.38 -16.50
N LYS A 123 -7.13 -5.79 -15.40
CA LYS A 123 -6.17 -6.41 -14.47
C LYS A 123 -6.84 -6.98 -13.22
N LEU A 124 -7.90 -6.35 -12.75
CA LEU A 124 -8.51 -6.58 -11.45
C LEU A 124 -10.01 -6.90 -11.57
N GLY A 125 -10.51 -7.67 -10.63
CA GLY A 125 -11.92 -7.84 -10.36
C GLY A 125 -12.20 -7.56 -8.89
N LEU A 126 -13.45 -7.19 -8.56
CA LEU A 126 -13.92 -7.02 -7.20
C LEU A 126 -14.74 -8.24 -6.81
N SER A 127 -14.37 -8.92 -5.73
CA SER A 127 -15.11 -10.06 -5.20
C SER A 127 -16.04 -9.67 -4.05
N LYS A 128 -15.68 -8.64 -3.26
CA LYS A 128 -16.43 -8.24 -2.08
C LYS A 128 -16.18 -6.78 -1.72
N HIS A 129 -17.23 -6.10 -1.28
CA HIS A 129 -17.17 -4.79 -0.64
C HIS A 129 -17.88 -4.84 0.70
N ILE A 130 -17.24 -4.37 1.75
CA ILE A 130 -17.76 -4.27 3.11
C ILE A 130 -17.49 -2.85 3.61
N ALA A 131 -18.53 -2.14 3.99
CA ALA A 131 -18.42 -0.90 4.74
C ALA A 131 -18.61 -1.21 6.24
N LEU A 132 -17.59 -0.90 7.03
CA LEU A 132 -17.69 -0.97 8.49
C LEU A 132 -18.18 0.37 9.00
N ARG A 133 -19.31 0.32 9.72
CA ARG A 133 -19.84 1.54 10.33
C ARG A 133 -18.92 2.04 11.42
N THR A 134 -18.21 3.13 11.13
CA THR A 134 -17.39 3.89 12.07
C THR A 134 -17.92 5.32 12.17
N GLN A 135 -17.39 6.13 13.09
CA GLN A 135 -17.83 7.53 13.26
C GLN A 135 -16.65 8.48 13.05
N PRO A 136 -16.81 9.55 12.26
CA PRO A 136 -18.02 10.00 11.58
C PRO A 136 -18.35 9.25 10.29
N ARG A 137 -17.38 8.66 9.60
CA ARG A 137 -17.52 8.02 8.28
C ARG A 137 -17.25 6.53 8.35
N ASP A 138 -17.84 5.77 7.44
CA ASP A 138 -17.54 4.34 7.29
C ASP A 138 -16.08 4.11 6.92
N THR A 139 -15.56 2.93 7.24
CA THR A 139 -14.29 2.42 6.73
C THR A 139 -14.58 1.30 5.74
N ASP A 140 -14.11 1.43 4.50
CA ASP A 140 -14.47 0.54 3.41
C ASP A 140 -13.39 -0.49 3.13
N PHE A 141 -13.80 -1.75 2.97
CA PHE A 141 -12.97 -2.90 2.62
C PHE A 141 -13.36 -3.40 1.24
N TYR A 142 -12.44 -3.37 0.31
CA TYR A 142 -12.60 -3.89 -1.04
C TYR A 142 -11.67 -5.09 -1.23
N GLU A 143 -12.24 -6.28 -1.40
CA GLU A 143 -11.50 -7.48 -1.77
C GLU A 143 -11.36 -7.53 -3.29
N LEU A 144 -10.21 -7.11 -3.79
CA LEU A 144 -9.85 -7.23 -5.20
C LEU A 144 -9.15 -8.56 -5.44
N TYR A 145 -9.26 -9.08 -6.68
CA TYR A 145 -8.49 -10.22 -7.16
C TYR A 145 -7.86 -9.90 -8.51
N LEU A 146 -6.70 -10.47 -8.78
CA LEU A 146 -6.04 -10.33 -10.06
C LEU A 146 -6.67 -11.26 -11.11
N LYS A 147 -6.85 -10.74 -12.32
CA LYS A 147 -7.28 -11.52 -13.50
C LYS A 147 -6.07 -12.22 -14.12
N THR A 148 -5.58 -13.26 -13.44
CA THR A 148 -4.45 -14.08 -13.89
C THR A 148 -4.88 -15.03 -15.02
N PRO A 149 -3.92 -15.59 -15.82
CA PRO A 149 -4.21 -16.65 -16.77
C PRO A 149 -4.83 -17.91 -16.13
N SER A 150 -4.54 -18.15 -14.85
CA SER A 150 -5.03 -19.30 -14.08
C SER A 150 -6.37 -19.07 -13.39
N LEU A 151 -7.00 -17.89 -13.55
CA LEU A 151 -8.25 -17.52 -12.87
C LEU A 151 -9.39 -18.53 -13.09
N ALA A 152 -9.48 -19.11 -14.29
CA ALA A 152 -10.50 -20.12 -14.61
C ALA A 152 -10.34 -21.41 -13.76
N ALA A 153 -9.15 -21.70 -13.26
CA ALA A 153 -8.88 -22.78 -12.32
C ALA A 153 -9.09 -22.37 -10.84
N GLY A 154 -9.51 -21.13 -10.59
CA GLY A 154 -9.69 -20.57 -9.24
C GLY A 154 -8.39 -20.08 -8.60
N ASP A 155 -7.32 -20.00 -9.36
CA ASP A 155 -6.01 -19.61 -8.89
C ASP A 155 -5.78 -18.10 -9.17
N THR A 156 -5.77 -17.29 -8.11
CA THR A 156 -5.59 -15.84 -8.19
C THR A 156 -4.99 -15.27 -6.92
N VAL A 157 -4.42 -14.08 -7.04
CA VAL A 157 -3.88 -13.32 -5.92
C VAL A 157 -4.91 -12.29 -5.49
N LYS A 158 -5.20 -12.21 -4.19
CA LYS A 158 -6.11 -11.23 -3.60
C LYS A 158 -5.34 -10.04 -3.03
N LEU A 159 -6.00 -8.89 -3.06
CA LEU A 159 -5.56 -7.65 -2.42
C LEU A 159 -6.73 -7.01 -1.70
N ILE A 160 -6.58 -6.82 -0.41
CA ILE A 160 -7.57 -6.12 0.42
C ILE A 160 -7.20 -4.63 0.45
N CYS A 161 -8.02 -3.80 -0.17
CA CYS A 161 -7.89 -2.34 -0.12
C CYS A 161 -8.82 -1.79 0.96
N ILE A 162 -8.25 -1.19 2.01
CA ILE A 162 -8.98 -0.57 3.10
C ILE A 162 -8.88 0.94 2.92
N VAL A 163 -10.03 1.61 2.76
CA VAL A 163 -10.08 3.05 2.55
C VAL A 163 -10.74 3.71 3.75
N ALA A 164 -10.05 4.67 4.36
CA ALA A 164 -10.49 5.33 5.58
C ALA A 164 -10.26 6.85 5.51
N HIS A 165 -11.29 7.64 5.79
CA HIS A 165 -11.15 9.06 6.08
C HIS A 165 -11.45 9.27 7.56
N LEU A 166 -10.39 9.40 8.35
CA LEU A 166 -10.50 9.46 9.80
C LEU A 166 -10.97 10.84 10.28
N LYS A 167 -11.33 10.92 11.57
CA LYS A 167 -11.86 12.15 12.16
C LYS A 167 -10.82 13.27 12.12
N ALA A 168 -11.14 14.36 11.41
CA ALA A 168 -10.31 15.56 11.33
C ALA A 168 -10.22 16.33 12.65
N GLY A 169 -9.13 17.08 12.81
CA GLY A 169 -8.89 18.03 13.90
C GLY A 169 -8.02 17.48 15.02
N GLN A 170 -7.30 18.38 15.68
CA GLN A 170 -6.55 18.09 16.91
C GLN A 170 -7.52 17.77 18.06
N GLY A 171 -7.10 16.93 19.00
CA GLY A 171 -7.93 16.49 20.12
C GLY A 171 -8.87 15.32 19.80
N TYR A 172 -8.88 14.79 18.57
CA TYR A 172 -9.69 13.63 18.15
C TYR A 172 -8.88 12.34 17.96
N GLU A 173 -7.68 12.24 18.55
CA GLU A 173 -6.78 11.07 18.46
C GLU A 173 -7.47 9.80 18.93
N ALA A 174 -8.29 9.90 20.00
CA ALA A 174 -9.06 8.76 20.52
C ALA A 174 -10.11 8.27 19.52
N SER A 175 -10.77 9.20 18.79
CA SER A 175 -11.74 8.85 17.75
C SER A 175 -11.07 8.17 16.58
N ARG A 176 -9.94 8.70 16.09
CA ARG A 176 -9.14 8.07 15.03
C ARG A 176 -8.68 6.67 15.41
N ARG A 177 -8.19 6.53 16.67
CA ARG A 177 -7.80 5.22 17.19
C ARG A 177 -8.96 4.22 17.21
N ALA A 178 -10.16 4.65 17.63
CA ALA A 178 -11.34 3.78 17.66
C ALA A 178 -11.78 3.31 16.26
N GLN A 179 -11.73 4.20 15.25
CA GLN A 179 -11.99 3.85 13.85
C GLN A 179 -11.00 2.79 13.37
N ILE A 180 -9.70 3.00 13.61
CA ILE A 180 -8.64 2.06 13.23
C ILE A 180 -8.79 0.74 13.98
N GLN A 181 -9.13 0.75 15.28
CA GLN A 181 -9.33 -0.49 16.04
C GLN A 181 -10.42 -1.35 15.41
N THR A 182 -11.55 -0.73 15.02
CA THR A 182 -12.65 -1.43 14.34
C THR A 182 -12.18 -2.06 13.02
N ALA A 183 -11.40 -1.31 12.24
CA ALA A 183 -10.84 -1.82 10.99
C ALA A 183 -9.86 -2.97 11.21
N MET A 184 -8.96 -2.85 12.18
CA MET A 184 -7.95 -3.87 12.49
C MET A 184 -8.59 -5.14 13.06
N ASP A 185 -9.61 -5.02 13.91
CA ASP A 185 -10.33 -6.16 14.45
C ASP A 185 -11.00 -6.96 13.33
N TYR A 186 -11.66 -6.27 12.39
CA TYR A 186 -12.27 -6.90 11.23
C TYR A 186 -11.22 -7.55 10.30
N LEU A 187 -10.16 -6.82 9.99
CA LEU A 187 -9.06 -7.32 9.14
C LEU A 187 -8.45 -8.59 9.73
N ASN A 188 -8.07 -8.58 11.00
CA ASN A 188 -7.42 -9.70 11.66
C ASN A 188 -8.35 -10.91 11.84
N GLN A 189 -9.66 -10.68 11.94
CA GLN A 189 -10.65 -11.76 12.03
C GLN A 189 -10.88 -12.44 10.67
N HIS A 190 -10.87 -11.68 9.57
CA HIS A 190 -11.31 -12.18 8.26
C HIS A 190 -10.18 -12.38 7.26
N TYR A 191 -9.05 -11.65 7.40
CA TYR A 191 -7.95 -11.59 6.46
C TYR A 191 -6.56 -11.60 7.16
N PRO A 192 -6.31 -12.50 8.12
CA PRO A 192 -5.14 -12.42 9.01
C PRO A 192 -3.78 -12.60 8.31
N HIS A 193 -3.78 -13.05 7.05
CA HIS A 193 -2.58 -13.36 6.27
C HIS A 193 -2.67 -12.92 4.81
N ASP A 194 -3.62 -12.04 4.49
CA ASP A 194 -3.82 -11.58 3.12
C ASP A 194 -2.96 -10.36 2.79
N ASN A 195 -2.70 -10.16 1.49
CA ASN A 195 -2.14 -8.89 1.05
C ASN A 195 -3.14 -7.78 1.34
N ALA A 196 -2.74 -6.77 2.10
CA ALA A 196 -3.60 -5.66 2.44
C ALA A 196 -2.88 -4.31 2.29
N LEU A 197 -3.62 -3.31 1.86
CA LEU A 197 -3.27 -1.90 1.91
C LEU A 197 -4.31 -1.17 2.75
N ILE A 198 -3.89 -0.32 3.67
CA ILE A 198 -4.77 0.66 4.29
C ILE A 198 -4.36 2.05 3.83
N MET A 199 -5.31 2.80 3.31
CA MET A 199 -5.06 4.08 2.68
C MET A 199 -6.20 5.07 2.91
N GLY A 200 -5.90 6.35 2.77
CA GLY A 200 -6.87 7.42 2.95
C GLY A 200 -6.26 8.67 3.56
N ASP A 201 -7.14 9.57 3.92
CA ASP A 201 -6.82 10.72 4.75
C ASP A 201 -6.97 10.32 6.23
N PHE A 202 -5.84 10.15 6.90
CA PHE A 202 -5.84 9.71 8.29
C PHE A 202 -5.94 10.87 9.29
N ASN A 203 -5.77 12.12 8.85
CA ASN A 203 -5.83 13.30 9.71
C ASN A 203 -4.95 13.20 10.97
N MET A 204 -3.83 12.46 10.89
CA MET A 204 -2.90 12.25 12.00
C MET A 204 -1.79 13.28 11.97
N TYR A 205 -1.43 13.79 13.13
CA TYR A 205 -0.45 14.87 13.27
C TYR A 205 0.97 14.37 13.55
N GLY A 206 1.14 13.08 13.87
CA GLY A 206 2.45 12.49 14.12
C GLY A 206 2.39 10.99 14.42
N ALA A 207 3.56 10.35 14.38
CA ALA A 207 3.72 8.93 14.65
C ALA A 207 3.49 8.57 16.14
N SER A 208 3.44 9.57 17.02
CA SER A 208 3.11 9.37 18.44
C SER A 208 1.64 9.08 18.69
N GLU A 209 0.75 9.37 17.72
CA GLU A 209 -0.66 9.06 17.86
C GLU A 209 -0.92 7.57 18.05
N SER A 210 -1.82 7.26 18.99
CA SER A 210 -2.15 5.88 19.33
C SER A 210 -2.79 5.10 18.17
N GLY A 211 -3.45 5.78 17.23
CA GLY A 211 -3.95 5.19 15.99
C GLY A 211 -2.83 4.73 15.05
N TYR A 212 -1.84 5.58 14.81
CA TYR A 212 -0.68 5.23 13.99
C TYR A 212 0.11 4.05 14.58
N ARG A 213 0.32 4.08 15.90
CA ARG A 213 0.98 2.97 16.61
C ARG A 213 0.19 1.67 16.55
N LEU A 214 -1.14 1.75 16.59
CA LEU A 214 -1.99 0.57 16.44
C LEU A 214 -1.80 -0.10 15.07
N LEU A 215 -1.68 0.69 14.00
CA LEU A 215 -1.39 0.16 12.67
C LEU A 215 0.02 -0.40 12.54
N THR A 216 1.04 0.30 13.09
CA THR A 216 2.44 0.07 12.72
C THR A 216 3.28 -0.62 13.80
N GLN A 217 2.79 -0.75 15.02
CA GLN A 217 3.56 -1.28 16.16
C GLN A 217 2.81 -2.35 16.96
N THR A 218 1.48 -2.43 16.83
CA THR A 218 0.68 -3.40 17.57
C THR A 218 0.41 -4.59 16.68
N TYR A 219 0.85 -5.75 17.14
CA TYR A 219 0.68 -7.01 16.43
C TYR A 219 -0.26 -7.93 17.20
N SER A 220 -1.29 -8.43 16.50
CA SER A 220 -2.14 -9.53 16.97
C SER A 220 -1.69 -10.82 16.27
N ASN A 221 -1.48 -11.89 16.99
CA ASN A 221 -1.10 -13.17 16.38
C ASN A 221 -2.29 -14.16 16.45
N PRO A 222 -2.88 -14.59 15.32
CA PRO A 222 -2.60 -14.16 13.95
C PRO A 222 -3.08 -12.74 13.68
N GLY A 223 -2.47 -12.03 12.72
CA GLY A 223 -2.90 -10.71 12.31
C GLY A 223 -1.86 -9.97 11.47
N ILE A 224 -2.31 -8.93 10.83
CA ILE A 224 -1.51 -8.07 9.94
C ILE A 224 -0.87 -6.93 10.74
N LEU A 225 0.40 -6.65 10.44
CA LEU A 225 1.09 -5.43 10.83
C LEU A 225 1.27 -4.54 9.59
N PHE A 226 0.80 -3.31 9.66
CA PHE A 226 1.05 -2.36 8.58
C PHE A 226 2.43 -1.73 8.69
N ILE A 227 3.05 -1.52 7.56
CA ILE A 227 4.38 -0.92 7.42
C ILE A 227 4.26 0.36 6.60
N ASP A 228 4.82 1.43 7.12
CA ASP A 228 4.96 2.69 6.39
C ASP A 228 6.06 2.52 5.32
N PRO A 229 5.75 2.75 4.03
CA PRO A 229 6.72 2.61 2.94
C PRO A 229 7.93 3.55 3.07
N LEU A 230 7.80 4.66 3.79
CA LEU A 230 8.89 5.59 4.09
C LEU A 230 9.86 5.05 5.16
N GLY A 231 9.48 4.00 5.88
CA GLY A 231 10.29 3.45 6.97
C GLY A 231 10.57 4.50 8.04
N SER A 232 11.78 4.50 8.59
CA SER A 232 12.17 5.45 9.64
C SER A 232 12.14 6.93 9.20
N ALA A 233 12.24 7.21 7.91
CA ALA A 233 12.18 8.57 7.37
C ALA A 233 10.78 9.19 7.48
N GLY A 234 9.72 8.36 7.48
CA GLY A 234 8.33 8.81 7.64
C GLY A 234 7.84 8.84 9.09
N VAL A 235 8.64 8.37 10.05
CA VAL A 235 8.24 8.25 11.45
C VAL A 235 8.70 9.46 12.27
N GLY A 236 7.77 10.24 12.82
CA GLY A 236 8.03 11.40 13.66
C GLY A 236 6.81 12.27 13.83
N GLU A 237 7.00 13.46 14.37
CA GLU A 237 5.97 14.49 14.49
C GLU A 237 6.08 15.38 13.23
N TRP A 238 5.24 15.10 12.24
CA TRP A 238 5.30 15.75 10.92
C TRP A 238 4.48 17.03 10.80
N ASN A 239 3.52 17.25 11.68
CA ASN A 239 2.68 18.46 11.66
C ASN A 239 3.55 19.71 11.82
N CYS A 240 3.42 20.64 10.88
CA CYS A 240 4.17 21.91 10.82
C CYS A 240 5.68 21.72 11.01
N ASN A 241 6.25 20.62 10.51
CA ASN A 241 7.65 20.29 10.70
C ASN A 241 8.40 20.13 9.38
N GLY A 242 9.22 21.12 9.05
CA GLY A 242 9.99 21.18 7.81
C GLY A 242 11.00 20.02 7.62
N GLN A 243 11.31 19.23 8.66
CA GLN A 243 12.12 18.02 8.49
C GLN A 243 11.39 16.94 7.70
N PHE A 244 10.05 16.99 7.66
CA PHE A 244 9.19 16.09 6.91
C PHE A 244 8.66 16.71 5.60
N ALA A 245 9.19 17.86 5.18
CA ALA A 245 8.74 18.60 4.01
C ALA A 245 8.54 17.72 2.75
N ALA A 246 9.43 16.73 2.54
CA ALA A 246 9.34 15.82 1.39
C ALA A 246 8.17 14.82 1.45
N TYR A 247 7.42 14.78 2.55
CA TYR A 247 6.37 13.79 2.80
C TYR A 247 5.00 14.42 3.07
N HIS A 248 4.92 15.76 3.17
CA HIS A 248 3.67 16.46 3.40
C HIS A 248 2.71 16.30 2.22
N THR A 249 1.42 16.23 2.53
CA THR A 249 0.35 16.05 1.55
C THR A 249 -0.71 17.15 1.59
N GLN A 250 -0.74 17.97 2.64
CA GLN A 250 -1.64 19.11 2.83
C GLN A 250 -0.85 20.32 3.38
N SER A 251 -1.19 21.59 3.07
CA SER A 251 -2.18 21.99 2.07
C SER A 251 -1.51 22.37 0.74
N THR A 252 -2.21 22.17 -0.37
CA THR A 252 -1.75 22.60 -1.70
C THR A 252 -1.67 24.11 -1.85
N ARG A 253 -2.28 24.87 -0.93
CA ARG A 253 -2.33 26.35 -0.90
C ARG A 253 -1.70 26.91 0.37
N SER A 254 -0.94 28.00 0.22
CA SER A 254 -0.35 28.70 1.37
C SER A 254 -1.35 29.59 2.13
N TYR A 255 -2.53 29.83 1.59
CA TYR A 255 -3.60 30.60 2.19
C TYR A 255 -4.91 29.83 2.14
N SER A 256 -5.75 30.03 3.16
CA SER A 256 -7.12 29.50 3.16
C SER A 256 -8.01 30.39 2.29
N ASP A 257 -8.86 29.76 1.50
CA ASP A 257 -10.05 30.37 0.97
C ASP A 257 -11.28 29.57 1.48
N GLU A 258 -12.48 30.04 1.19
CA GLU A 258 -13.72 29.52 1.81
C GLU A 258 -13.80 27.98 1.89
N CYS A 259 -13.36 27.26 0.86
CA CYS A 259 -13.43 25.79 0.80
C CYS A 259 -12.08 25.11 1.07
N PHE A 260 -10.98 25.66 0.57
CA PHE A 260 -9.66 25.06 0.65
C PHE A 260 -8.93 25.43 1.92
N SER A 261 -8.37 24.46 2.62
CA SER A 261 -7.45 24.73 3.72
C SER A 261 -6.18 25.39 3.23
N GLY A 262 -5.61 26.29 4.04
CA GLY A 262 -4.31 26.93 3.79
C GLY A 262 -3.23 26.36 4.71
N GLY A 263 -2.05 27.00 4.69
CA GLY A 263 -0.87 26.62 5.46
C GLY A 263 0.31 26.30 4.56
N GLY A 264 0.04 25.89 3.35
CA GLY A 264 1.03 25.30 2.44
C GLY A 264 1.28 23.84 2.79
N LEU A 265 2.27 23.23 2.15
CA LEU A 265 2.60 21.82 2.41
C LEU A 265 3.31 21.69 3.76
N ASP A 266 2.54 21.48 4.83
CA ASP A 266 3.05 21.41 6.20
C ASP A 266 2.55 20.23 7.05
N ASP A 267 1.60 19.44 6.50
CA ASP A 267 1.05 18.24 7.14
C ASP A 267 1.09 17.00 6.25
N ARG A 268 1.28 15.83 6.88
CA ARG A 268 1.18 14.52 6.23
C ARG A 268 -0.09 13.84 6.71
N PHE A 269 -1.19 13.97 5.96
CA PHE A 269 -2.48 13.37 6.32
C PHE A 269 -2.86 12.17 5.45
N ASP A 270 -2.35 12.10 4.21
CA ASP A 270 -2.67 11.05 3.27
C ASP A 270 -1.62 9.94 3.29
N PHE A 271 -2.09 8.70 3.35
CA PHE A 271 -1.26 7.52 3.52
C PHE A 271 -1.66 6.40 2.56
N ILE A 272 -0.68 5.56 2.21
CA ILE A 272 -0.85 4.18 1.79
C ILE A 272 0.14 3.37 2.62
N LEU A 273 -0.36 2.61 3.59
CA LEU A 273 0.43 1.67 4.37
C LEU A 273 0.21 0.26 3.82
N MET A 274 1.24 -0.56 3.80
CA MET A 274 1.18 -1.92 3.29
C MET A 274 1.28 -2.94 4.42
N ALA A 275 0.54 -4.03 4.29
CA ALA A 275 0.69 -5.18 5.15
C ALA A 275 2.11 -5.77 5.06
N ASP A 276 2.57 -6.37 6.13
CA ASP A 276 3.84 -7.08 6.18
C ASP A 276 3.89 -8.24 5.15
N GLU A 277 2.76 -8.81 4.76
CA GLU A 277 2.64 -9.76 3.65
C GLU A 277 3.19 -9.20 2.33
N ILE A 278 2.87 -7.95 2.01
CA ILE A 278 3.37 -7.25 0.80
C ILE A 278 4.83 -6.83 0.99
N LYS A 279 5.17 -6.31 2.16
CA LYS A 279 6.55 -5.87 2.44
C LYS A 279 7.55 -7.00 2.28
N PHE A 280 7.20 -8.20 2.73
CA PHE A 280 8.07 -9.36 2.74
C PHE A 280 7.75 -10.39 1.66
N SER A 281 6.81 -10.08 0.77
CA SER A 281 6.46 -10.91 -0.40
C SER A 281 5.98 -12.31 -0.04
N TYR A 282 5.08 -12.42 0.96
CA TYR A 282 4.60 -13.73 1.39
C TYR A 282 3.53 -14.32 0.46
N ASN A 283 2.73 -13.47 -0.22
CA ASN A 283 1.57 -13.86 -0.99
C ASN A 283 1.60 -13.28 -2.42
N HIS A 284 2.69 -13.53 -3.17
CA HIS A 284 2.85 -13.16 -4.59
C HIS A 284 2.80 -11.65 -4.88
N MET A 285 2.68 -10.79 -3.86
CA MET A 285 2.75 -9.34 -4.01
C MET A 285 3.98 -8.77 -3.30
N ARG A 286 4.59 -7.77 -3.90
CA ARG A 286 5.78 -7.13 -3.36
C ARG A 286 5.77 -5.64 -3.60
N TYR A 287 6.10 -4.87 -2.56
CA TYR A 287 6.32 -3.44 -2.69
C TYR A 287 7.50 -3.14 -3.64
N VAL A 288 7.28 -2.25 -4.60
CA VAL A 288 8.36 -1.72 -5.43
C VAL A 288 9.07 -0.63 -4.64
N ASN A 289 10.28 -0.90 -4.21
CA ASN A 289 11.04 0.00 -3.33
C ASN A 289 11.14 1.40 -3.92
N ASN A 290 11.00 2.41 -3.07
CA ASN A 290 11.05 3.84 -3.40
C ASN A 290 9.96 4.32 -4.40
N SER A 291 8.87 3.56 -4.54
CA SER A 291 7.75 3.96 -5.39
C SER A 291 6.67 4.77 -4.67
N TYR A 292 6.72 4.86 -3.34
CA TYR A 292 5.78 5.69 -2.57
C TYR A 292 6.20 7.15 -2.61
N HIS A 293 5.28 8.04 -2.97
CA HIS A 293 5.48 9.48 -2.92
C HIS A 293 4.16 10.26 -2.96
N ALA A 294 4.17 11.46 -2.42
CA ALA A 294 3.11 12.44 -2.63
C ALA A 294 3.34 13.13 -3.98
N VAL A 295 2.37 13.03 -4.89
CA VAL A 295 2.48 13.59 -6.24
C VAL A 295 2.54 15.11 -6.17
N GLY A 296 3.57 15.71 -6.74
CA GLY A 296 3.79 17.16 -6.73
C GLY A 296 4.57 17.67 -5.51
N ASN A 297 4.89 16.83 -4.53
CA ASN A 297 5.76 17.25 -3.44
C ASN A 297 7.25 17.07 -3.83
N ASP A 298 7.98 18.16 -4.01
CA ASP A 298 9.40 18.17 -4.30
C ASP A 298 10.29 18.45 -3.07
N GLY A 299 9.68 18.52 -1.87
CA GLY A 299 10.35 18.83 -0.61
C GLY A 299 10.77 20.29 -0.44
N ARG A 300 10.40 21.18 -1.37
CA ARG A 300 10.82 22.58 -1.37
C ARG A 300 9.68 23.57 -1.11
N HIS A 301 8.44 23.08 -1.11
CA HIS A 301 7.24 23.90 -0.95
C HIS A 301 6.70 23.87 0.49
N TYR A 302 7.57 23.65 1.48
CA TYR A 302 7.15 23.73 2.90
C TYR A 302 6.57 25.09 3.21
N ASN A 303 5.34 25.14 3.76
CA ASN A 303 4.54 26.34 3.99
C ASN A 303 4.27 27.19 2.73
N GLN A 304 4.30 26.57 1.56
CA GLN A 304 4.07 27.24 0.28
C GLN A 304 3.04 26.49 -0.56
N SER A 305 2.42 27.19 -1.50
CA SER A 305 1.53 26.55 -2.47
C SER A 305 2.30 25.64 -3.41
N VAL A 306 1.71 24.51 -3.80
CA VAL A 306 2.35 23.46 -4.63
C VAL A 306 2.81 23.97 -5.99
N ASN A 307 2.15 25.00 -6.53
CA ASN A 307 2.47 25.66 -7.82
C ASN A 307 3.30 26.94 -7.67
N GLN A 308 3.73 27.28 -6.46
CA GLN A 308 4.48 28.53 -6.23
C GLN A 308 5.90 28.41 -6.82
N GLY A 309 6.18 29.22 -7.83
CA GLY A 309 7.50 29.23 -8.49
C GLY A 309 7.68 28.01 -9.39
N SER A 310 8.78 27.27 -9.18
CA SER A 310 9.11 26.10 -10.00
C SER A 310 9.00 24.83 -9.18
N ASN A 311 8.01 23.99 -9.49
CA ASN A 311 7.91 22.65 -8.95
C ASN A 311 8.81 21.69 -9.74
N THR A 312 9.66 20.93 -9.04
CA THR A 312 10.62 20.01 -9.68
C THR A 312 10.17 18.55 -9.68
N ALA A 313 9.07 18.22 -8.99
CA ALA A 313 8.52 16.86 -8.93
C ALA A 313 7.58 16.56 -10.09
N VAL A 314 6.87 17.57 -10.61
CA VAL A 314 5.86 17.40 -11.66
C VAL A 314 5.92 18.54 -12.69
N PRO A 315 5.42 18.36 -13.93
CA PRO A 315 5.20 19.44 -14.89
C PRO A 315 4.29 20.54 -14.36
N ALA A 316 4.40 21.75 -14.89
CA ALA A 316 3.65 22.92 -14.43
C ALA A 316 2.12 22.71 -14.51
N GLU A 317 1.62 22.09 -15.58
CA GLU A 317 0.21 21.78 -15.75
C GLU A 317 -0.32 20.80 -14.68
N VAL A 318 0.53 19.89 -14.19
CA VAL A 318 0.18 18.96 -13.10
C VAL A 318 0.19 19.71 -11.77
N ALA A 319 1.16 20.60 -11.53
CA ALA A 319 1.18 21.43 -10.33
C ALA A 319 -0.04 22.35 -10.22
N GLU A 320 -0.50 22.93 -11.34
CA GLU A 320 -1.74 23.70 -11.40
C GLU A 320 -2.98 22.82 -11.13
N ALA A 321 -3.01 21.62 -11.71
CA ALA A 321 -4.11 20.67 -11.46
C ALA A 321 -4.19 20.23 -9.99
N LEU A 322 -3.05 20.08 -9.32
CA LEU A 322 -2.99 19.80 -7.88
C LEU A 322 -3.49 20.98 -7.05
N PHE A 323 -3.08 22.20 -7.41
CA PHE A 323 -3.50 23.43 -6.72
C PHE A 323 -5.01 23.70 -6.85
N ASP A 324 -5.59 23.50 -8.03
CA ASP A 324 -7.02 23.76 -8.30
C ASP A 324 -7.93 22.60 -7.88
N GLY A 325 -7.40 21.36 -7.87
CA GLY A 325 -8.21 20.14 -7.69
C GLY A 325 -8.60 19.84 -6.25
N SER A 326 -7.69 20.05 -5.30
CA SER A 326 -7.90 19.74 -3.88
C SER A 326 -6.89 20.49 -3.02
N ASP A 327 -7.17 20.62 -1.71
CA ASP A 327 -6.18 21.05 -0.74
C ASP A 327 -5.26 19.93 -0.25
N HIS A 328 -5.44 18.71 -0.77
CA HIS A 328 -4.55 17.57 -0.57
C HIS A 328 -3.74 17.25 -1.83
N LEU A 329 -2.60 16.57 -1.66
CA LEU A 329 -1.87 15.90 -2.72
C LEU A 329 -2.23 14.41 -2.76
N PRO A 330 -2.39 13.82 -3.96
CA PRO A 330 -2.53 12.36 -4.04
C PRO A 330 -1.22 11.67 -3.62
N VAL A 331 -1.34 10.52 -2.94
CA VAL A 331 -0.22 9.64 -2.66
C VAL A 331 -0.28 8.41 -3.56
N THR A 332 0.88 7.95 -4.01
CA THR A 332 1.00 6.81 -4.91
C THR A 332 1.99 5.78 -4.40
N MET A 333 1.77 4.52 -4.81
CA MET A 333 2.66 3.40 -4.52
C MET A 333 2.56 2.36 -5.63
N LYS A 334 3.64 1.58 -5.87
CA LYS A 334 3.62 0.47 -6.82
C LYS A 334 3.82 -0.87 -6.11
N ILE A 335 2.99 -1.82 -6.51
CA ILE A 335 3.03 -3.21 -6.07
C ILE A 335 3.36 -4.09 -7.28
N ALA A 336 4.48 -4.81 -7.22
CA ALA A 336 4.79 -5.83 -8.20
C ALA A 336 4.06 -7.12 -7.83
N VAL A 337 3.50 -7.79 -8.83
CA VAL A 337 2.76 -9.04 -8.66
C VAL A 337 3.45 -10.14 -9.41
N ASP A 338 3.60 -11.29 -8.78
CA ASP A 338 4.03 -12.51 -9.44
C ASP A 338 2.77 -13.21 -9.99
N VAL A 339 2.56 -13.06 -11.30
CA VAL A 339 1.40 -13.64 -12.00
C VAL A 339 1.66 -15.06 -12.51
N HIS A 340 2.84 -15.62 -12.33
CA HIS A 340 3.15 -16.97 -12.70
C HIS A 340 2.62 -17.97 -11.64
N LEU A 341 1.29 -18.00 -11.51
CA LEU A 341 0.56 -19.01 -10.74
C LEU A 341 0.37 -20.32 -11.54
N GLY A 342 1.04 -20.49 -12.66
CA GLY A 342 0.95 -21.64 -13.55
C GLY A 342 2.10 -22.61 -13.38
N VAL A 343 1.84 -23.71 -12.71
CA VAL A 343 2.45 -25.04 -12.82
C VAL A 343 3.97 -25.10 -13.10
N GLU A 344 4.80 -24.42 -12.30
CA GLU A 344 5.87 -25.07 -11.61
C GLU A 344 5.45 -25.01 -10.13
N ASP A 345 4.94 -26.11 -9.62
CA ASP A 345 4.89 -26.40 -8.21
C ASP A 345 6.33 -26.34 -7.66
N HIS A 346 6.88 -25.15 -7.54
CA HIS A 346 7.56 -24.86 -6.31
C HIS A 346 6.41 -24.59 -5.32
N GLU A 347 5.76 -25.68 -4.87
CA GLU A 347 5.35 -25.69 -3.49
C GLU A 347 6.51 -25.02 -2.78
N VAL A 348 6.34 -23.82 -2.23
CA VAL A 348 7.19 -23.38 -1.13
C VAL A 348 6.83 -24.37 -0.05
N GLN A 349 7.50 -25.50 -0.09
CA GLN A 349 7.22 -26.60 0.81
C GLN A 349 7.54 -26.03 2.16
N SER A 350 6.47 -25.71 2.89
CA SER A 350 6.55 -25.10 4.19
C SER A 350 7.32 -26.04 5.12
N LEU A 351 8.28 -25.49 5.83
CA LEU A 351 8.97 -26.22 6.88
C LEU A 351 8.09 -26.42 8.12
N TYR A 352 6.83 -25.99 8.10
CA TYR A 352 5.89 -26.02 9.25
C TYR A 352 6.52 -25.50 10.55
N ALA A 353 7.32 -24.45 10.42
CA ALA A 353 8.11 -23.93 11.53
C ALA A 353 7.25 -23.19 12.53
N THR A 354 7.52 -23.44 13.80
CA THR A 354 6.94 -22.72 14.94
C THR A 354 8.07 -22.22 15.85
N VAL A 355 7.82 -21.13 16.57
CA VAL A 355 8.79 -20.53 17.50
C VAL A 355 8.15 -20.42 18.87
N ALA A 356 8.80 -20.99 19.89
CA ALA A 356 8.32 -20.95 21.26
C ALA A 356 9.49 -20.77 22.27
N PRO A 357 9.32 -19.95 23.33
CA PRO A 357 8.19 -19.06 23.55
C PRO A 357 8.14 -17.90 22.54
N ASN A 358 6.96 -17.41 22.24
CA ASN A 358 6.76 -16.19 21.48
C ASN A 358 5.56 -15.44 22.08
N PRO A 359 5.77 -14.33 22.83
CA PRO A 359 7.01 -13.57 22.98
C PRO A 359 8.15 -14.29 23.72
N ALA A 360 9.38 -14.05 23.27
CA ALA A 360 10.61 -14.60 23.81
C ALA A 360 11.44 -13.53 24.54
N ARG A 361 12.41 -13.97 25.36
CA ARG A 361 13.41 -13.08 25.98
C ARG A 361 14.79 -13.33 25.39
N ASP A 362 15.57 -14.18 26.04
CA ASP A 362 16.98 -14.41 25.66
C ASP A 362 17.17 -15.51 24.63
N ARG A 363 16.17 -16.39 24.46
CA ARG A 363 16.20 -17.55 23.57
C ARG A 363 14.80 -17.92 23.10
N ALA A 364 14.73 -18.53 21.93
CA ALA A 364 13.53 -19.16 21.41
C ALA A 364 13.89 -20.49 20.71
N SER A 365 13.07 -21.53 20.91
CA SER A 365 13.21 -22.79 20.20
C SER A 365 12.38 -22.75 18.92
N VAL A 366 13.03 -23.02 17.82
CA VAL A 366 12.42 -23.15 16.48
C VAL A 366 12.20 -24.61 16.22
N THR A 367 10.95 -25.06 16.15
CA THR A 367 10.59 -26.43 15.75
C THR A 367 10.11 -26.41 14.30
N PHE A 368 10.67 -27.24 13.44
CA PHE A 368 10.33 -27.29 12.02
C PHE A 368 10.43 -28.70 11.46
N PHE A 369 9.72 -28.95 10.37
CA PHE A 369 9.84 -30.21 9.61
C PHE A 369 10.90 -30.06 8.52
N ASN A 370 11.98 -30.84 8.59
CA ASN A 370 13.02 -30.88 7.60
C ASN A 370 12.71 -31.99 6.57
N PRO A 371 12.48 -31.66 5.29
CA PRO A 371 11.99 -32.62 4.30
C PRO A 371 13.05 -33.61 3.84
N ALA A 372 14.32 -33.28 4.02
CA ALA A 372 15.46 -34.09 3.65
C ALA A 372 16.68 -33.70 4.46
N GLN A 373 17.64 -34.60 4.61
CA GLN A 373 18.92 -34.25 5.23
C GLN A 373 19.62 -33.12 4.45
N GLY A 374 20.04 -32.06 5.16
CA GLY A 374 20.71 -30.93 4.52
C GLY A 374 20.95 -29.75 5.46
N GLN A 375 21.49 -28.67 4.89
CA GLN A 375 21.68 -27.42 5.60
C GLN A 375 20.38 -26.61 5.64
N VAL A 376 20.07 -26.11 6.84
CA VAL A 376 18.99 -25.15 7.09
C VAL A 376 19.61 -23.86 7.58
N GLN A 377 19.21 -22.75 6.97
CA GLN A 377 19.65 -21.40 7.29
C GLN A 377 18.57 -20.68 8.07
N PHE A 378 18.95 -20.00 9.14
CA PHE A 378 18.12 -19.17 10.00
C PHE A 378 18.58 -17.72 9.85
N GLU A 379 17.72 -16.86 9.38
CA GLU A 379 18.01 -15.45 9.14
C GLU A 379 17.03 -14.59 9.94
N LEU A 380 17.53 -13.73 10.80
CA LEU A 380 16.71 -12.82 11.59
C LEU A 380 16.79 -11.42 11.01
N TYR A 381 15.64 -10.83 10.75
CA TYR A 381 15.50 -9.49 10.19
C TYR A 381 14.77 -8.56 11.14
N SER A 382 15.15 -7.28 11.13
CA SER A 382 14.31 -6.22 11.67
C SER A 382 13.08 -6.01 10.77
N LEU A 383 12.05 -5.31 11.27
CA LEU A 383 10.88 -4.94 10.45
C LEU A 383 11.23 -4.05 9.25
N GLN A 384 12.38 -3.37 9.29
CA GLN A 384 12.89 -2.56 8.20
C GLN A 384 13.60 -3.41 7.11
N GLY A 385 13.66 -4.76 7.30
CA GLY A 385 14.31 -5.68 6.37
C GLY A 385 15.84 -5.74 6.52
N GLN A 386 16.41 -5.18 7.60
CA GLN A 386 17.83 -5.30 7.89
C GLN A 386 18.12 -6.69 8.45
N LEU A 387 19.04 -7.43 7.82
CA LEU A 387 19.54 -8.68 8.36
C LEU A 387 20.35 -8.40 9.64
N LEU A 388 19.91 -8.98 10.75
CA LEU A 388 20.55 -8.80 12.07
C LEU A 388 21.41 -10.01 12.44
N GLN A 389 20.96 -11.21 12.09
CA GLN A 389 21.64 -12.46 12.44
C GLN A 389 21.45 -13.48 11.33
N ARG A 390 22.48 -14.26 11.03
CA ARG A 390 22.41 -15.39 10.12
C ARG A 390 23.20 -16.55 10.68
N GLU A 391 22.55 -17.70 10.78
CA GLU A 391 23.15 -18.94 11.20
C GLU A 391 22.74 -20.06 10.25
N ALA A 392 23.56 -21.12 10.17
CA ALA A 392 23.25 -22.30 9.38
C ALA A 392 23.72 -23.54 10.11
N ALA A 393 22.90 -24.59 10.09
CA ALA A 393 23.20 -25.87 10.69
C ALA A 393 22.71 -27.02 9.81
N ALA A 394 23.35 -28.18 9.90
CA ALA A 394 22.93 -29.38 9.20
C ALA A 394 21.94 -30.16 10.08
N PHE A 395 20.84 -30.59 9.45
CA PHE A 395 19.78 -31.36 10.10
C PHE A 395 19.48 -32.66 9.31
N GLY A 396 19.04 -33.70 10.04
CA GLY A 396 18.46 -34.88 9.44
C GLY A 396 17.03 -34.63 8.92
N GLU A 397 16.47 -35.62 8.24
CA GLU A 397 15.05 -35.58 7.82
C GLU A 397 14.11 -35.71 9.03
N GLY A 398 12.90 -35.12 8.92
CA GLY A 398 11.83 -35.15 9.94
C GLY A 398 11.79 -33.92 10.82
N THR A 399 11.06 -34.01 11.93
CA THR A 399 10.89 -32.90 12.88
C THR A 399 12.21 -32.59 13.58
N GLN A 400 12.67 -31.34 13.50
CA GLN A 400 13.91 -30.84 14.04
C GLN A 400 13.65 -29.67 14.98
N GLN A 401 14.62 -29.41 15.87
CA GLN A 401 14.62 -28.25 16.75
C GLN A 401 15.95 -27.48 16.65
N TYR A 402 15.84 -26.15 16.72
CA TYR A 402 16.99 -25.26 16.73
C TYR A 402 16.80 -24.16 17.78
N GLU A 403 17.81 -23.94 18.63
CA GLU A 403 17.81 -22.89 19.64
C GLU A 403 18.36 -21.60 19.05
N LEU A 404 17.51 -20.59 18.92
CA LEU A 404 17.87 -19.26 18.46
C LEU A 404 18.23 -18.36 19.64
N SER A 405 19.44 -17.78 19.64
CA SER A 405 19.85 -16.77 20.62
C SER A 405 19.26 -15.41 20.27
N LEU A 406 18.74 -14.69 21.28
CA LEU A 406 18.11 -13.38 21.13
C LEU A 406 18.77 -12.34 22.06
N GLN A 407 19.90 -12.68 22.71
CA GLN A 407 20.52 -11.87 23.78
C GLN A 407 20.96 -10.47 23.34
N ASP A 408 21.35 -10.31 22.07
CA ASP A 408 21.84 -9.04 21.53
C ASP A 408 20.71 -8.20 20.88
N LEU A 409 19.47 -8.64 21.01
CA LEU A 409 18.31 -7.96 20.40
C LEU A 409 17.63 -7.04 21.39
N THR A 410 17.23 -5.87 20.91
CA THR A 410 16.34 -4.98 21.66
C THR A 410 14.91 -5.52 21.68
N LYS A 411 14.12 -5.10 22.66
CA LYS A 411 12.69 -5.41 22.69
C LYS A 411 12.02 -4.91 21.40
N GLY A 412 11.27 -5.78 20.76
CA GLY A 412 10.64 -5.44 19.48
C GLY A 412 10.15 -6.64 18.71
N PHE A 413 9.75 -6.36 17.47
CA PHE A 413 9.28 -7.35 16.51
C PHE A 413 10.38 -7.67 15.50
N TYR A 414 10.48 -8.94 15.16
CA TYR A 414 11.48 -9.48 14.25
C TYR A 414 10.85 -10.52 13.33
N LEU A 415 11.53 -10.79 12.21
CA LEU A 415 11.16 -11.84 11.27
C LEU A 415 12.26 -12.88 11.23
N LEU A 416 11.93 -14.10 11.58
CA LEU A 416 12.81 -15.25 11.44
C LEU A 416 12.49 -15.96 10.15
N ARG A 417 13.39 -15.89 9.17
CA ARG A 417 13.33 -16.65 7.93
C ARG A 417 14.13 -17.93 8.07
N ILE A 418 13.50 -19.06 7.77
CA ILE A 418 14.11 -20.39 7.81
C ILE A 418 14.13 -20.92 6.39
N ARG A 419 15.30 -21.39 5.92
CA ARG A 419 15.46 -21.88 4.54
C ARG A 419 16.28 -23.16 4.52
N HIS A 420 15.75 -24.19 3.88
CA HIS A 420 16.51 -25.40 3.53
C HIS A 420 17.28 -25.16 2.22
N GLN A 421 18.43 -25.82 2.07
CA GLN A 421 19.29 -25.71 0.86
C GLN A 421 18.58 -26.03 -0.46
N ASN A 422 17.51 -26.82 -0.44
CA ASN A 422 16.70 -27.19 -1.61
C ASN A 422 15.61 -26.17 -1.95
N GLY A 423 15.63 -24.98 -1.33
CA GLY A 423 14.67 -23.91 -1.62
C GLY A 423 13.42 -23.90 -0.73
N TRP A 424 13.17 -24.92 0.08
CA TRP A 424 12.09 -24.93 1.06
C TRP A 424 12.31 -23.82 2.09
N GLY A 425 11.27 -23.17 2.52
CA GLY A 425 11.42 -22.07 3.47
C GLY A 425 10.12 -21.66 4.15
N GLN A 426 10.28 -20.93 5.23
CA GLN A 426 9.16 -20.30 5.95
C GLN A 426 9.69 -19.08 6.70
N THR A 427 8.85 -18.08 6.84
CA THR A 427 9.13 -16.95 7.72
C THR A 427 8.16 -16.95 8.88
N VAL A 428 8.68 -16.75 10.09
CA VAL A 428 7.93 -16.74 11.35
C VAL A 428 8.14 -15.40 12.04
N LYS A 429 7.06 -14.81 12.51
CA LYS A 429 7.11 -13.55 13.30
C LYS A 429 7.58 -13.87 14.71
N LEU A 430 8.52 -13.08 15.23
CA LEU A 430 9.13 -13.24 16.55
C LEU A 430 9.02 -11.94 17.34
N VAL A 431 8.56 -12.03 18.56
CA VAL A 431 8.46 -10.92 19.51
C VAL A 431 9.52 -11.11 20.59
N VAL A 432 10.37 -10.10 20.81
CA VAL A 432 11.36 -10.06 21.90
C VAL A 432 10.90 -9.07 22.96
N GLN A 433 10.90 -9.47 24.26
CA GLN A 433 10.42 -8.67 25.38
C GLN A 433 11.39 -8.59 26.57
#